data_d8bd735be4673eec1fd6f1fbd860f5a3
#
_entry.id   d8bd735be4673eec1fd6f1fbd860f5a3
#
_cell.length_a   1.000
_cell.length_b   1.000
_cell.length_c   1.000
_cell.angle_alpha   90.00
_cell.angle_beta   90.00
_cell.angle_gamma   90.00
#
_symmetry.space_group_name_H-M   'P 1'
#
loop_
_entity.id
_entity.type
_entity.pdbx_description
1 polymer ?
#
loop_
_entity_poly.entity_id
_entity_poly.type
_entity_poly.pdbx_seq_one_letter_code
_entity_poly.pdbx_strand_id
1 'polypeptide(L)'
;MAIEMSKDHRPCCMNERTRIESLGGYVEDGYLNGQLGVTRALGDWHLKGLKELGKINGPLSAEPELKLLTLTKEDEFLVIGSDGIWDVFTSQNAVDFARRRLRAHNDAKLCCKEIVEEAIKRGAGDNLTVVMVCFHQEAPPPVVVQRPRFRRSISAEGLQNLKLLLEG
;
A
#
# COMPACT_ATOMS: atom_id res chain seq x y z
N MET A 1 -9.89 4.46 6.36
CA MET A 1 -8.47 4.17 6.67
C MET A 1 -8.06 2.95 5.87
N ALA A 2 -6.82 2.91 5.34
CA ALA A 2 -6.32 1.73 4.64
C ALA A 2 -5.98 0.61 5.63
N ILE A 3 -6.23 -0.63 5.23
CA ILE A 3 -5.86 -1.85 5.97
C ILE A 3 -4.99 -2.69 5.03
N GLU A 4 -3.76 -2.95 5.41
CA GLU A 4 -2.86 -3.80 4.63
C GLU A 4 -3.29 -5.27 4.75
N MET A 5 -3.55 -5.88 3.60
CA MET A 5 -4.02 -7.26 3.52
C MET A 5 -2.90 -8.26 3.23
N SER A 6 -1.76 -7.79 2.73
CA SER A 6 -0.55 -8.59 2.51
C SER A 6 0.68 -7.85 3.01
N LYS A 7 1.75 -8.59 3.22
CA LYS A 7 3.09 -8.07 3.47
C LYS A 7 4.00 -8.44 2.30
N ASP A 8 4.94 -7.57 1.98
CA ASP A 8 5.93 -7.88 0.96
C ASP A 8 6.83 -9.02 1.41
N HIS A 9 6.98 -10.05 0.57
CA HIS A 9 7.90 -11.15 0.79
C HIS A 9 9.28 -10.80 0.22
N ARG A 10 9.95 -9.82 0.85
CA ARG A 10 11.30 -9.37 0.46
C ARG A 10 12.36 -9.94 1.40
N PRO A 11 13.58 -10.23 0.92
CA PRO A 11 14.67 -10.78 1.75
C PRO A 11 15.05 -9.90 2.94
N CYS A 12 14.84 -8.58 2.84
CA CYS A 12 15.08 -7.63 3.94
C CYS A 12 14.03 -7.71 5.06
N CYS A 13 12.85 -8.30 4.82
CA CYS A 13 11.84 -8.49 5.86
C CYS A 13 12.30 -9.48 6.89
N MET A 14 12.31 -9.10 8.17
CA MET A 14 12.88 -9.89 9.27
C MET A 14 12.37 -11.35 9.31
N ASN A 15 11.05 -11.54 9.17
CA ASN A 15 10.45 -12.88 9.22
C ASN A 15 10.91 -13.76 8.05
N GLU A 16 10.98 -13.19 6.84
CA GLU A 16 11.46 -13.91 5.65
C GLU A 16 12.96 -14.21 5.76
N ARG A 17 13.74 -13.25 6.22
CA ARG A 17 15.18 -13.43 6.46
C ARG A 17 15.47 -14.58 7.43
N THR A 18 14.79 -14.58 8.58
CA THR A 18 14.93 -15.67 9.57
C THR A 18 14.55 -17.03 8.98
N ARG A 19 13.47 -17.08 8.18
CA ARG A 19 13.05 -18.30 7.47
C ARG A 19 14.12 -18.77 6.48
N ILE A 20 14.64 -17.86 5.65
CA ILE A 20 15.69 -18.15 4.65
C ILE A 20 16.93 -18.72 5.32
N GLU A 21 17.45 -18.05 6.35
CA GLU A 21 18.66 -18.43 7.07
C GLU A 21 18.48 -19.79 7.78
N SER A 22 17.30 -20.07 8.34
CA SER A 22 16.97 -21.37 8.94
C SER A 22 16.93 -22.54 7.95
N LEU A 23 16.74 -22.24 6.68
CA LEU A 23 16.68 -23.22 5.58
C LEU A 23 17.99 -23.30 4.77
N GLY A 24 19.07 -22.69 5.29
CA GLY A 24 20.39 -22.74 4.68
C GLY A 24 20.62 -21.75 3.53
N GLY A 25 19.67 -20.81 3.31
CA GLY A 25 19.89 -19.68 2.43
C GLY A 25 20.56 -18.51 3.14
N TYR A 26 20.90 -17.48 2.40
CA TYR A 26 21.44 -16.23 2.93
C TYR A 26 20.85 -15.02 2.20
N VAL A 27 21.00 -13.85 2.80
CA VAL A 27 20.56 -12.57 2.19
C VAL A 27 21.80 -11.69 2.02
N GLU A 28 22.06 -11.30 0.78
CA GLU A 28 23.17 -10.44 0.39
C GLU A 28 22.64 -9.27 -0.46
N ASP A 29 22.99 -8.06 -0.10
CA ASP A 29 22.57 -6.80 -0.75
C ASP A 29 21.03 -6.67 -0.97
N GLY A 30 20.24 -7.28 -0.08
CA GLY A 30 18.78 -7.29 -0.20
C GLY A 30 18.21 -8.38 -1.12
N TYR A 31 19.06 -9.27 -1.63
CA TYR A 31 18.68 -10.38 -2.49
C TYR A 31 18.81 -11.73 -1.81
N LEU A 32 17.89 -12.64 -2.07
CA LEU A 32 17.97 -14.03 -1.67
C LEU A 32 19.13 -14.71 -2.42
N ASN A 33 20.12 -15.20 -1.68
CA ASN A 33 21.37 -15.77 -2.19
C ASN A 33 22.07 -14.87 -3.23
N GLY A 34 21.95 -13.55 -3.08
CA GLY A 34 22.51 -12.58 -4.02
C GLY A 34 21.86 -12.55 -5.41
N GLN A 35 20.70 -13.20 -5.63
CA GLN A 35 20.13 -13.43 -6.97
C GLN A 35 18.70 -12.92 -7.12
N LEU A 36 17.83 -13.08 -6.12
CA LEU A 36 16.39 -12.82 -6.24
C LEU A 36 15.90 -11.81 -5.20
N GLY A 37 15.22 -10.76 -5.66
CA GLY A 37 14.66 -9.70 -4.81
C GLY A 37 13.39 -10.09 -4.04
N VAL A 38 12.86 -11.29 -4.26
CA VAL A 38 11.69 -11.84 -3.56
C VAL A 38 12.03 -13.17 -2.89
N THR A 39 11.26 -13.56 -1.88
CA THR A 39 11.50 -14.78 -1.10
C THR A 39 10.48 -15.87 -1.35
N ARG A 40 9.43 -15.54 -2.11
CA ARG A 40 8.37 -16.47 -2.47
C ARG A 40 8.01 -16.33 -3.95
N ALA A 41 7.96 -17.44 -4.67
CA ALA A 41 7.60 -17.47 -6.07
C ALA A 41 7.03 -18.84 -6.47
N LEU A 42 6.11 -18.84 -7.42
CA LEU A 42 5.76 -20.02 -8.21
C LEU A 42 6.75 -20.13 -9.37
N GLY A 43 7.32 -21.32 -9.61
CA GLY A 43 8.31 -21.48 -10.67
C GLY A 43 9.75 -21.24 -10.23
N ASP A 44 10.54 -20.55 -11.04
CA ASP A 44 11.98 -20.26 -10.82
C ASP A 44 12.85 -21.50 -10.56
N TRP A 45 12.51 -22.60 -11.23
CA TRP A 45 13.19 -23.90 -11.07
C TRP A 45 14.63 -23.88 -11.57
N HIS A 46 15.02 -22.88 -12.34
CA HIS A 46 16.38 -22.71 -12.83
C HIS A 46 17.35 -22.22 -11.75
N LEU A 47 16.85 -21.66 -10.66
CA LEU A 47 17.64 -21.18 -9.51
C LEU A 47 18.02 -22.37 -8.62
N LYS A 48 19.16 -22.99 -8.97
CA LYS A 48 19.69 -24.17 -8.25
C LYS A 48 20.01 -23.82 -6.79
N GLY A 49 19.60 -24.72 -5.88
CA GLY A 49 19.83 -24.55 -4.44
C GLY A 49 18.84 -23.64 -3.71
N LEU A 50 17.98 -22.90 -4.42
CA LEU A 50 16.93 -22.09 -3.82
C LEU A 50 15.62 -22.86 -3.63
N LYS A 51 15.30 -23.76 -4.59
CA LYS A 51 14.22 -24.74 -4.49
C LYS A 51 14.80 -26.14 -4.58
N GLU A 52 14.63 -26.94 -3.55
CA GLU A 52 14.91 -28.37 -3.67
C GLU A 52 13.74 -29.08 -4.34
N LEU A 53 14.04 -29.85 -5.41
CA LEU A 53 13.06 -30.71 -6.09
C LEU A 53 12.42 -31.66 -5.05
N GLY A 54 11.12 -31.55 -4.88
CA GLY A 54 10.33 -32.40 -3.99
C GLY A 54 10.22 -31.94 -2.54
N LYS A 55 10.85 -30.82 -2.13
CA LYS A 55 10.61 -30.19 -0.83
C LYS A 55 9.79 -28.91 -0.99
N ILE A 56 8.73 -28.81 -0.21
CA ILE A 56 7.85 -27.63 -0.19
C ILE A 56 8.56 -26.41 0.40
N ASN A 57 9.62 -26.63 1.17
CA ASN A 57 10.28 -25.65 2.03
C ASN A 57 11.77 -25.50 1.70
N GLY A 58 12.08 -24.76 0.62
CA GLY A 58 13.42 -24.21 0.39
C GLY A 58 13.51 -22.74 0.81
N PRO A 59 14.69 -22.11 0.72
CA PRO A 59 14.86 -20.67 0.90
C PRO A 59 13.91 -19.84 0.03
N LEU A 60 13.67 -20.24 -1.22
CA LEU A 60 12.60 -19.75 -2.09
C LEU A 60 11.38 -20.65 -1.93
N SER A 61 10.34 -20.16 -1.28
CA SER A 61 9.11 -20.91 -1.00
C SER A 61 8.01 -20.55 -2.00
N ALA A 62 7.11 -21.49 -2.30
CA ALA A 62 5.86 -21.23 -3.01
C ALA A 62 4.65 -21.10 -2.04
N GLU A 63 4.88 -21.20 -0.74
CA GLU A 63 3.83 -21.16 0.27
C GLU A 63 3.27 -19.73 0.38
N PRO A 64 1.96 -19.49 0.19
CA PRO A 64 1.37 -18.19 0.34
C PRO A 64 1.14 -17.84 1.81
N GLU A 65 1.13 -16.55 2.14
CA GLU A 65 0.47 -16.09 3.36
C GLU A 65 -1.04 -16.07 3.17
N LEU A 66 -1.76 -16.51 4.19
CA LEU A 66 -3.22 -16.50 4.21
C LEU A 66 -3.71 -15.53 5.28
N LYS A 67 -4.57 -14.60 4.89
CA LYS A 67 -5.24 -13.68 5.79
C LYS A 67 -6.74 -13.70 5.52
N LEU A 68 -7.51 -14.04 6.54
CA LEU A 68 -8.98 -14.01 6.48
C LEU A 68 -9.49 -12.71 7.10
N LEU A 69 -10.32 -12.00 6.38
CA LEU A 69 -11.05 -10.84 6.86
C LEU A 69 -12.54 -11.01 6.60
N THR A 70 -13.35 -10.82 7.62
CA THR A 70 -14.81 -10.74 7.44
C THR A 70 -15.16 -9.33 6.99
N LEU A 71 -15.73 -9.23 5.78
CA LEU A 71 -16.15 -7.93 5.24
C LEU A 71 -17.33 -7.37 6.04
N THR A 72 -17.28 -6.07 6.27
CA THR A 72 -18.30 -5.27 6.89
C THR A 72 -18.90 -4.27 5.89
N LYS A 73 -19.95 -3.57 6.29
CA LYS A 73 -20.55 -2.50 5.46
C LYS A 73 -19.63 -1.27 5.31
N GLU A 74 -18.56 -1.19 6.10
CA GLU A 74 -17.59 -0.09 6.06
C GLU A 74 -16.44 -0.37 5.08
N ASP A 75 -16.30 -1.63 4.63
CA ASP A 75 -15.28 -2.02 3.67
C ASP A 75 -15.77 -1.67 2.26
N GLU A 76 -15.17 -0.67 1.64
CA GLU A 76 -15.62 -0.08 0.38
C GLU A 76 -15.08 -0.83 -0.84
N PHE A 77 -13.77 -1.12 -0.83
CA PHE A 77 -13.08 -1.78 -1.96
C PHE A 77 -11.73 -2.36 -1.53
N LEU A 78 -11.21 -3.28 -2.34
CA LEU A 78 -9.85 -3.82 -2.26
C LEU A 78 -9.04 -3.35 -3.48
N VAL A 79 -7.81 -2.91 -3.25
CA VAL A 79 -6.84 -2.60 -4.29
C VAL A 79 -5.71 -3.63 -4.23
N ILE A 80 -5.43 -4.27 -5.35
CA ILE A 80 -4.33 -5.20 -5.54
C ILE A 80 -3.40 -4.59 -6.60
N GLY A 81 -2.12 -4.45 -6.28
CA GLY A 81 -1.13 -3.85 -7.18
C GLY A 81 0.16 -4.65 -7.23
N SER A 82 0.90 -4.54 -8.34
CA SER A 82 2.29 -4.97 -8.40
C SER A 82 3.17 -4.03 -7.57
N ASP A 83 4.42 -4.42 -7.33
CA ASP A 83 5.40 -3.62 -6.59
C ASP A 83 5.64 -2.25 -7.19
N GLY A 84 5.65 -2.11 -8.54
CA GLY A 84 5.75 -0.80 -9.18
C GLY A 84 4.68 0.21 -8.76
N ILE A 85 3.50 -0.23 -8.29
CA ILE A 85 2.49 0.63 -7.69
C ILE A 85 2.91 1.02 -6.27
N TRP A 86 3.33 0.03 -5.46
CA TRP A 86 3.63 0.23 -4.05
C TRP A 86 4.96 0.95 -3.80
N ASP A 87 5.86 0.98 -4.78
CA ASP A 87 7.10 1.76 -4.71
C ASP A 87 6.84 3.28 -4.71
N VAL A 88 5.73 3.73 -5.30
CA VAL A 88 5.38 5.16 -5.42
C VAL A 88 4.10 5.56 -4.68
N PHE A 89 3.35 4.58 -4.17
CA PHE A 89 2.17 4.79 -3.33
C PHE A 89 2.34 4.14 -1.96
N THR A 90 2.05 4.87 -0.91
CA THR A 90 1.72 4.23 0.38
C THR A 90 0.31 3.67 0.32
N SER A 91 0.01 2.64 1.12
CA SER A 91 -1.32 2.03 1.21
C SER A 91 -2.43 3.06 1.43
N GLN A 92 -2.21 4.04 2.32
CA GLN A 92 -3.18 5.11 2.59
C GLN A 92 -3.35 6.05 1.39
N ASN A 93 -2.25 6.43 0.72
CA ASN A 93 -2.32 7.31 -0.45
C ASN A 93 -3.05 6.65 -1.62
N ALA A 94 -2.86 5.35 -1.83
CA ALA A 94 -3.56 4.58 -2.85
C ALA A 94 -5.06 4.53 -2.56
N VAL A 95 -5.45 4.23 -1.32
CA VAL A 95 -6.85 4.19 -0.89
C VAL A 95 -7.50 5.57 -1.00
N ASP A 96 -6.84 6.64 -0.56
CA ASP A 96 -7.36 8.00 -0.66
C ASP A 96 -7.51 8.47 -2.10
N PHE A 97 -6.57 8.09 -2.97
CA PHE A 97 -6.65 8.38 -4.40
C PHE A 97 -7.83 7.63 -5.03
N ALA A 98 -7.88 6.31 -4.86
CA ALA A 98 -8.95 5.47 -5.39
C ALA A 98 -10.34 5.95 -4.93
N ARG A 99 -10.50 6.24 -3.64
CA ARG A 99 -11.75 6.72 -3.08
C ARG A 99 -12.23 8.03 -3.68
N ARG A 100 -11.31 8.98 -3.95
CA ARG A 100 -11.64 10.24 -4.63
C ARG A 100 -12.11 9.99 -6.06
N ARG A 101 -11.47 9.06 -6.79
CA ARG A 101 -11.82 8.74 -8.18
C ARG A 101 -13.15 8.01 -8.27
N LEU A 102 -13.36 7.00 -7.43
CA LEU A 102 -14.65 6.30 -7.37
C LEU A 102 -15.81 7.25 -7.03
N ARG A 103 -15.60 8.24 -6.17
CA ARG A 103 -16.61 9.28 -5.91
C ARG A 103 -16.92 10.14 -7.11
N ALA A 104 -15.94 10.40 -7.96
CA ALA A 104 -16.11 11.28 -9.11
C ALA A 104 -16.88 10.61 -10.25
N HIS A 105 -16.64 9.33 -10.51
CA HIS A 105 -17.20 8.64 -11.68
C HIS A 105 -17.77 7.25 -11.44
N ASN A 106 -17.60 6.69 -10.24
CA ASN A 106 -18.07 5.34 -9.85
C ASN A 106 -17.71 4.23 -10.85
N ASP A 107 -16.51 4.31 -11.43
CA ASP A 107 -16.01 3.37 -12.42
C ASP A 107 -14.67 2.78 -11.95
N ALA A 108 -14.68 1.51 -11.54
CA ALA A 108 -13.50 0.80 -11.04
C ALA A 108 -12.42 0.65 -12.13
N LYS A 109 -12.82 0.43 -13.39
CA LYS A 109 -11.88 0.29 -14.51
C LYS A 109 -11.15 1.59 -14.80
N LEU A 110 -11.90 2.70 -14.84
CA LEU A 110 -11.32 4.02 -15.01
C LEU A 110 -10.42 4.38 -13.81
N CYS A 111 -10.85 4.05 -12.59
CA CYS A 111 -10.05 4.26 -11.38
C CYS A 111 -8.71 3.51 -11.44
N CYS A 112 -8.69 2.23 -11.85
CA CYS A 112 -7.45 1.47 -12.04
C CYS A 112 -6.52 2.15 -13.05
N LYS A 113 -7.06 2.62 -14.19
CA LYS A 113 -6.29 3.34 -15.21
C LYS A 113 -5.66 4.61 -14.63
N GLU A 114 -6.43 5.41 -13.89
CA GLU A 114 -5.96 6.64 -13.27
C GLU A 114 -4.90 6.40 -12.18
N ILE A 115 -4.97 5.26 -11.43
CA ILE A 115 -3.91 4.87 -10.48
C ILE A 115 -2.61 4.59 -11.22
N VAL A 116 -2.64 3.85 -12.33
CA VAL A 116 -1.46 3.57 -13.15
C VAL A 116 -0.88 4.87 -13.73
N GLU A 117 -1.71 5.75 -14.29
CA GLU A 117 -1.27 7.05 -14.82
C GLU A 117 -0.64 7.92 -13.73
N GLU A 118 -1.19 7.90 -12.53
CA GLU A 118 -0.63 8.63 -11.38
C GLU A 118 0.69 8.00 -10.91
N ALA A 119 0.83 6.67 -10.91
CA ALA A 119 2.09 5.99 -10.60
C ALA A 119 3.21 6.41 -11.58
N ILE A 120 2.91 6.47 -12.87
CA ILE A 120 3.86 6.96 -13.90
C ILE A 120 4.29 8.41 -13.60
N LYS A 121 3.34 9.29 -13.27
CA LYS A 121 3.63 10.69 -12.92
C LYS A 121 4.51 10.82 -11.67
N ARG A 122 4.43 9.86 -10.75
CA ARG A 122 5.27 9.79 -9.54
C ARG A 122 6.64 9.19 -9.80
N GLY A 123 6.93 8.78 -11.03
CA GLY A 123 8.21 8.25 -11.43
C GLY A 123 8.36 6.74 -11.26
N ALA A 124 7.25 5.98 -11.26
CA ALA A 124 7.31 4.52 -11.30
C ALA A 124 8.08 4.06 -12.55
N GLY A 125 9.11 3.26 -12.35
CA GLY A 125 10.00 2.76 -13.40
C GLY A 125 9.82 1.26 -13.73
N ASP A 126 8.83 0.61 -13.13
CA ASP A 126 8.59 -0.83 -13.27
C ASP A 126 7.26 -1.12 -13.96
N ASN A 127 6.98 -2.41 -14.20
CA ASN A 127 5.69 -2.86 -14.69
C ASN A 127 4.57 -2.52 -13.70
N LEU A 128 3.48 -1.96 -14.20
CA LEU A 128 2.37 -1.48 -13.39
C LEU A 128 1.12 -2.30 -13.65
N THR A 129 0.62 -2.95 -12.62
CA THR A 129 -0.65 -3.68 -12.67
C THR A 129 -1.51 -3.28 -11.46
N VAL A 130 -2.79 -3.00 -11.71
CA VAL A 130 -3.78 -2.71 -10.67
C VAL A 130 -5.04 -3.49 -10.95
N VAL A 131 -5.55 -4.14 -9.90
CA VAL A 131 -6.87 -4.75 -9.87
C VAL A 131 -7.65 -4.14 -8.71
N MET A 132 -8.91 -3.79 -8.96
CA MET A 132 -9.81 -3.26 -7.94
C MET A 132 -11.05 -4.12 -7.83
N VAL A 133 -11.43 -4.43 -6.59
CA VAL A 133 -12.69 -5.12 -6.25
C VAL A 133 -13.51 -4.18 -5.40
N CYS A 134 -14.61 -3.67 -5.95
CA CYS A 134 -15.57 -2.86 -5.20
C CYS A 134 -16.57 -3.79 -4.49
N PHE A 135 -16.78 -3.60 -3.20
CA PHE A 135 -17.72 -4.40 -2.41
C PHE A 135 -19.15 -3.85 -2.46
N HIS A 136 -19.32 -2.60 -2.92
CA HIS A 136 -20.59 -1.93 -3.10
C HIS A 136 -20.76 -1.42 -4.53
N GLN A 137 -22.00 -1.35 -4.99
CA GLN A 137 -22.33 -0.82 -6.32
C GLN A 137 -22.35 0.71 -6.33
N GLU A 138 -22.55 1.34 -5.18
CA GLU A 138 -22.60 2.78 -5.03
C GLU A 138 -21.21 3.35 -4.75
N ALA A 139 -21.00 4.59 -5.20
CA ALA A 139 -19.76 5.31 -4.93
C ALA A 139 -19.56 5.53 -3.42
N PRO A 140 -18.30 5.52 -2.94
CA PRO A 140 -17.99 5.74 -1.53
C PRO A 140 -18.59 7.05 -1.00
N PRO A 141 -19.17 7.07 0.21
CA PRO A 141 -19.79 8.25 0.77
C PRO A 141 -18.77 9.39 0.99
N PRO A 142 -19.22 10.65 0.98
CA PRO A 142 -18.34 11.79 1.25
C PRO A 142 -17.76 11.69 2.67
N VAL A 143 -16.47 12.01 2.84
CA VAL A 143 -15.89 12.15 4.18
C VAL A 143 -16.47 13.40 4.80
N VAL A 144 -17.32 13.23 5.79
CA VAL A 144 -17.76 14.34 6.63
C VAL A 144 -16.58 14.71 7.54
N VAL A 145 -15.71 15.58 7.06
CA VAL A 145 -14.69 16.18 7.92
C VAL A 145 -15.46 17.13 8.86
N GLN A 146 -15.77 16.69 10.06
CA GLN A 146 -16.16 17.60 11.14
C GLN A 146 -14.95 18.50 11.41
N ARG A 147 -14.87 19.63 10.70
CA ARG A 147 -13.89 20.66 11.03
C ARG A 147 -14.25 21.14 12.43
N PRO A 148 -13.39 20.97 13.44
CA PRO A 148 -13.62 21.58 14.71
C PRO A 148 -13.75 23.08 14.43
N ARG A 149 -14.88 23.67 14.79
CA ARG A 149 -15.07 25.13 14.75
C ARG A 149 -14.13 25.69 15.80
N PHE A 150 -12.88 25.94 15.45
CA PHE A 150 -12.03 26.80 16.24
C PHE A 150 -12.67 28.18 16.24
N ARG A 151 -13.44 28.47 17.28
CA ARG A 151 -13.74 29.85 17.61
C ARG A 151 -12.41 30.48 18.00
N ARG A 152 -11.79 31.17 17.06
CA ARG A 152 -10.74 32.12 17.37
C ARG A 152 -11.42 33.28 18.10
N SER A 153 -11.58 33.15 19.40
CA SER A 153 -11.93 34.29 20.24
C SER A 153 -10.61 35.01 20.52
N ILE A 154 -10.42 36.15 19.87
CA ILE A 154 -9.40 37.11 20.31
C ILE A 154 -9.91 37.63 21.65
N SER A 155 -9.11 37.54 22.71
CA SER A 155 -9.48 38.13 23.98
C SER A 155 -9.64 39.65 23.83
N ALA A 156 -10.49 40.27 24.65
CA ALA A 156 -10.68 41.71 24.62
C ALA A 156 -9.35 42.47 24.75
N GLU A 157 -8.43 41.94 25.55
CA GLU A 157 -7.08 42.44 25.74
C GLU A 157 -6.21 42.30 24.47
N GLY A 158 -6.32 41.17 23.74
CA GLY A 158 -5.63 40.99 22.43
C GLY A 158 -6.16 41.95 21.36
N LEU A 159 -7.47 42.29 21.41
CA LEU A 159 -8.06 43.27 20.49
C LEU A 159 -7.58 44.70 20.81
N GLN A 160 -7.40 45.01 22.08
CA GLN A 160 -6.91 46.32 22.56
C GLN A 160 -5.42 46.51 22.19
N ASN A 161 -4.60 45.49 22.37
CA ASN A 161 -3.20 45.51 21.98
C ASN A 161 -3.02 45.64 20.43
N LEU A 162 -3.92 45.00 19.66
CA LEU A 162 -3.89 45.12 18.20
C LEU A 162 -4.27 46.55 17.75
N LYS A 163 -5.23 47.20 18.41
CA LYS A 163 -5.60 48.59 18.14
C LYS A 163 -4.48 49.55 18.43
N LEU A 164 -3.79 49.41 19.56
CA LEU A 164 -2.64 50.24 19.93
C LEU A 164 -1.48 50.11 18.94
N LEU A 165 -1.30 48.94 18.32
CA LEU A 165 -0.26 48.72 17.29
C LEU A 165 -0.61 49.32 15.93
N LEU A 166 -1.90 49.56 15.65
CA LEU A 166 -2.36 50.13 14.37
C LEU A 166 -2.57 51.63 14.41
N GLU A 167 -2.59 52.26 15.59
CA GLU A 167 -2.79 53.68 15.80
C GLU A 167 -1.46 54.44 16.13
N GLY A 168 -0.32 53.74 16.17
CA GLY A 168 1.03 54.29 16.31
C GLY A 168 1.79 54.23 15.02
#